data_82280129f4da3eb3cebbc414ebd6a06d
#
_entry.id   82280129f4da3eb3cebbc414ebd6a06d
#
_cell.length_a   1.000
_cell.length_b   1.000
_cell.length_c   1.000
_cell.angle_alpha   90.00
_cell.angle_beta   90.00
_cell.angle_gamma   90.00
#
_symmetry.space_group_name_H-M   'P 1'
#
loop_
_entity.id
_entity.type
_entity.pdbx_description
1 polymer ?
#
loop_
_entity_poly.entity_id
_entity_poly.type
_entity_poly.pdbx_seq_one_letter_code
_entity_poly.pdbx_strand_id
1 'polypeptide(L)'
;MIKELNVGFICFGVESGTDRILGLMGKGITVEQNQRALDNSYSAGLPCAGSFIVGWPSETEEEVRETYEFLLRNVRENKLGASAPINILTPMPGTPVWDTAVASGDINLANFDWKRLGIFASYRNSKVKTFEEWINFRNRNNSIYLNEKTLPQQRLYQIMAEYEKFLQ
;
A
#
# COMPACT_ATOMS: atom_id res chain seq x y z
N MET A 1 -20.81 -1.28 -21.95
CA MET A 1 -19.86 -2.42 -22.03
C MET A 1 -19.60 -3.05 -20.65
N ILE A 2 -18.92 -2.43 -19.66
CA ILE A 2 -18.66 -3.07 -18.35
C ILE A 2 -19.97 -3.44 -17.62
N LYS A 3 -20.98 -2.57 -17.63
CA LYS A 3 -22.29 -2.84 -17.04
C LYS A 3 -23.05 -3.98 -17.73
N GLU A 4 -22.89 -4.14 -19.02
CA GLU A 4 -23.50 -5.23 -19.80
C GLU A 4 -22.87 -6.60 -19.46
N LEU A 5 -21.64 -6.59 -18.93
CA LEU A 5 -20.93 -7.79 -18.47
C LEU A 5 -21.28 -8.19 -17.03
N ASN A 6 -22.23 -7.50 -16.39
CA ASN A 6 -22.69 -7.78 -15.03
C ASN A 6 -21.56 -7.71 -13.98
N VAL A 7 -20.61 -6.79 -14.17
CA VAL A 7 -19.47 -6.58 -13.26
C VAL A 7 -20.00 -6.01 -11.95
N GLY A 8 -19.75 -6.68 -10.83
CA GLY A 8 -20.22 -6.26 -9.50
C GLY A 8 -19.35 -5.17 -8.85
N PHE A 9 -18.05 -5.14 -9.13
CA PHE A 9 -17.12 -4.11 -8.65
C PHE A 9 -15.83 -4.10 -9.47
N ILE A 10 -15.05 -3.03 -9.34
CA ILE A 10 -13.74 -2.87 -9.97
C ILE A 10 -12.68 -2.66 -8.88
N CYS A 11 -11.53 -3.32 -9.01
CA CYS A 11 -10.38 -3.10 -8.14
C CYS A 11 -9.24 -2.44 -8.92
N PHE A 12 -8.70 -1.34 -8.38
CA PHE A 12 -7.55 -0.64 -8.93
C PHE A 12 -6.33 -0.79 -8.04
N GLY A 13 -5.18 -1.06 -8.65
CA GLY A 13 -3.89 -0.86 -8.00
C GLY A 13 -3.54 0.63 -8.03
N VAL A 14 -4.04 1.41 -7.08
CA VAL A 14 -3.76 2.85 -6.96
C VAL A 14 -2.32 3.09 -6.54
N GLU A 15 -1.84 2.28 -5.63
CA GLU A 15 -0.52 2.13 -5.05
C GLU A 15 -0.06 3.33 -4.22
N SER A 16 -0.05 4.55 -4.77
CA SER A 16 0.42 5.75 -4.06
C SER A 16 -0.41 6.99 -4.43
N GLY A 17 -0.45 7.94 -3.52
CA GLY A 17 -1.02 9.28 -3.71
C GLY A 17 -0.02 10.29 -4.26
N THR A 18 1.18 9.87 -4.68
CA THR A 18 2.21 10.78 -5.23
C THR A 18 2.77 10.27 -6.55
N ASP A 19 2.97 11.20 -7.50
CA ASP A 19 3.48 10.87 -8.83
C ASP A 19 4.93 10.38 -8.78
N ARG A 20 5.73 10.89 -7.83
CA ARG A 20 7.12 10.45 -7.67
C ARG A 20 7.20 8.96 -7.30
N ILE A 21 6.41 8.53 -6.33
CA ILE A 21 6.41 7.12 -5.92
C ILE A 21 5.81 6.24 -7.00
N LEU A 22 4.74 6.65 -7.68
CA LEU A 22 4.20 5.93 -8.84
C LEU A 22 5.24 5.76 -9.94
N GLY A 23 6.04 6.79 -10.19
CA GLY A 23 7.16 6.75 -11.15
C GLY A 23 8.24 5.75 -10.73
N LEU A 24 8.66 5.74 -9.45
CA LEU A 24 9.63 4.78 -8.92
C LEU A 24 9.12 3.33 -8.95
N MET A 25 7.82 3.13 -8.78
CA MET A 25 7.18 1.81 -8.93
C MET A 25 7.07 1.36 -10.39
N GLY A 26 7.35 2.23 -11.36
CA GLY A 26 7.21 1.93 -12.78
C GLY A 26 5.75 1.74 -13.23
N LYS A 27 4.79 2.37 -12.56
CA LYS A 27 3.36 2.21 -12.86
C LYS A 27 2.94 2.84 -14.19
N GLY A 28 3.68 3.84 -14.69
CA GLY A 28 3.35 4.53 -15.94
C GLY A 28 2.03 5.31 -15.92
N ILE A 29 1.53 5.63 -14.73
CA ILE A 29 0.30 6.40 -14.49
C ILE A 29 0.56 7.52 -13.49
N THR A 30 -0.34 8.50 -13.44
CA THR A 30 -0.30 9.62 -12.48
C THR A 30 -1.43 9.52 -11.45
N VAL A 31 -1.28 10.28 -10.36
CA VAL A 31 -2.33 10.44 -9.34
C VAL A 31 -3.62 10.99 -9.96
N GLU A 32 -3.52 11.92 -10.91
CA GLU A 32 -4.67 12.45 -11.65
C GLU A 32 -5.38 11.36 -12.45
N GLN A 33 -4.64 10.48 -13.11
CA GLN A 33 -5.22 9.36 -13.87
C GLN A 33 -5.92 8.36 -12.93
N ASN A 34 -5.35 8.07 -11.77
CA ASN A 34 -5.99 7.29 -10.73
C ASN A 34 -7.31 7.95 -10.28
N GLN A 35 -7.28 9.26 -9.97
CA GLN A 35 -8.48 9.99 -9.55
C GLN A 35 -9.56 9.94 -10.63
N ARG A 36 -9.20 10.18 -11.89
CA ARG A 36 -10.14 10.12 -13.01
C ARG A 36 -10.76 8.73 -13.20
N ALA A 37 -9.99 7.66 -12.97
CA ALA A 37 -10.53 6.30 -13.03
C ALA A 37 -11.58 6.05 -11.93
N LEU A 38 -11.35 6.53 -10.70
CA LEU A 38 -12.31 6.45 -9.60
C LEU A 38 -13.56 7.29 -9.89
N ASP A 39 -13.40 8.51 -10.39
CA ASP A 39 -14.52 9.41 -10.74
C ASP A 39 -15.41 8.81 -11.83
N ASN A 40 -14.79 8.22 -12.85
CA ASN A 40 -15.51 7.55 -13.94
C ASN A 40 -16.29 6.34 -13.45
N SER A 41 -15.69 5.52 -12.57
CA SER A 41 -16.35 4.35 -12.00
C SER A 41 -17.51 4.75 -11.09
N TYR A 42 -17.32 5.76 -10.26
CA TYR A 42 -18.37 6.33 -9.41
C TYR A 42 -19.55 6.87 -10.26
N SER A 43 -19.26 7.68 -11.29
CA SER A 43 -20.25 8.22 -12.21
C SER A 43 -21.01 7.11 -12.97
N ALA A 44 -20.35 6.00 -13.23
CA ALA A 44 -20.96 4.83 -13.83
C ALA A 44 -21.79 3.99 -12.83
N GLY A 45 -21.78 4.33 -11.53
CA GLY A 45 -22.44 3.56 -10.47
C GLY A 45 -21.81 2.19 -10.24
N LEU A 46 -20.48 2.06 -10.46
CA LEU A 46 -19.70 0.86 -10.22
C LEU A 46 -18.91 1.01 -8.94
N PRO A 47 -19.16 0.19 -7.91
CA PRO A 47 -18.35 0.19 -6.69
C PRO A 47 -16.88 -0.07 -7.01
N CYS A 48 -15.99 0.68 -6.35
CA CYS A 48 -14.55 0.52 -6.53
C CYS A 48 -13.87 0.09 -5.23
N ALA A 49 -12.87 -0.76 -5.38
CA ALA A 49 -11.83 -0.98 -4.39
C ALA A 49 -10.50 -0.44 -4.92
N GLY A 50 -9.62 -0.04 -4.02
CA GLY A 50 -8.25 0.38 -4.35
C GLY A 50 -7.27 -0.31 -3.41
N SER A 51 -6.09 -0.69 -3.91
CA SER A 51 -4.98 -1.12 -3.08
C SER A 51 -3.87 -0.07 -3.08
N PHE A 52 -3.17 0.05 -1.94
CA PHE A 52 -2.11 1.02 -1.73
C PHE A 52 -0.88 0.34 -1.14
N ILE A 53 0.29 0.90 -1.43
CA ILE A 53 1.58 0.46 -0.90
C ILE A 53 2.29 1.68 -0.32
N VAL A 54 2.79 1.56 0.91
CA VAL A 54 3.63 2.56 1.58
C VAL A 54 4.96 1.96 2.02
N GLY A 55 5.92 2.79 2.36
CA GLY A 55 7.26 2.34 2.77
C GLY A 55 8.16 1.98 1.60
N TRP A 56 7.93 2.59 0.43
CA TRP A 56 8.84 2.46 -0.71
C TRP A 56 10.22 3.05 -0.35
N PRO A 57 11.35 2.46 -0.82
CA PRO A 57 12.66 3.06 -0.62
C PRO A 57 12.70 4.53 -1.05
N SER A 58 13.16 5.42 -0.16
CA SER A 58 13.15 6.89 -0.31
C SER A 58 11.79 7.61 -0.20
N GLU A 59 10.69 6.90 0.07
CA GLU A 59 9.41 7.55 0.35
C GLU A 59 9.47 8.34 1.66
N THR A 60 9.04 9.60 1.62
CA THR A 60 9.05 10.49 2.78
C THR A 60 7.78 10.37 3.62
N GLU A 61 7.80 10.96 4.82
CA GLU A 61 6.59 11.03 5.66
C GLU A 61 5.45 11.79 4.96
N GLU A 62 5.78 12.90 4.28
CA GLU A 62 4.80 13.70 3.55
C GLU A 62 4.13 12.87 2.46
N GLU A 63 4.88 12.09 1.71
CA GLU A 63 4.34 11.26 0.63
C GLU A 63 3.46 10.12 1.15
N VAL A 64 3.81 9.53 2.29
CA VAL A 64 2.92 8.58 2.97
C VAL A 64 1.62 9.25 3.37
N ARG A 65 1.69 10.47 3.94
CA ARG A 65 0.50 11.25 4.32
C ARG A 65 -0.35 11.62 3.11
N GLU A 66 0.24 12.05 2.01
CA GLU A 66 -0.48 12.33 0.76
C GLU A 66 -1.22 11.08 0.24
N THR A 67 -0.61 9.91 0.36
CA THR A 67 -1.26 8.64 0.00
C THR A 67 -2.49 8.37 0.87
N TYR A 68 -2.40 8.59 2.18
CA TYR A 68 -3.55 8.46 3.08
C TYR A 68 -4.61 9.52 2.83
N GLU A 69 -4.24 10.77 2.57
CA GLU A 69 -5.18 11.85 2.24
C GLU A 69 -5.94 11.56 0.94
N PHE A 70 -5.25 11.03 -0.08
CA PHE A 70 -5.89 10.56 -1.30
C PHE A 70 -6.93 9.47 -1.00
N LEU A 71 -6.56 8.46 -0.21
CA LEU A 71 -7.48 7.39 0.20
C LEU A 71 -8.69 7.95 0.95
N LEU A 72 -8.45 8.73 2.02
CA LEU A 72 -9.52 9.25 2.88
C LEU A 72 -10.50 10.13 2.13
N ARG A 73 -10.01 11.00 1.23
CA ARG A 73 -10.85 11.82 0.38
C ARG A 73 -11.79 10.95 -0.46
N ASN A 74 -11.26 9.94 -1.13
CA ASN A 74 -12.05 9.07 -2.00
C ASN A 74 -13.00 8.15 -1.22
N VAL A 75 -12.66 7.76 0.01
CA VAL A 75 -13.59 7.04 0.90
C VAL A 75 -14.73 7.95 1.36
N ARG A 76 -14.45 9.18 1.79
CA ARG A 76 -15.47 10.16 2.22
C ARG A 76 -16.44 10.52 1.07
N GLU A 77 -15.95 10.54 -0.16
CA GLU A 77 -16.73 10.81 -1.36
C GLU A 77 -17.42 9.54 -1.92
N ASN A 78 -17.35 8.42 -1.23
CA ASN A 78 -17.89 7.11 -1.64
C ASN A 78 -17.36 6.61 -3.00
N LYS A 79 -16.18 7.04 -3.40
CA LYS A 79 -15.49 6.58 -4.62
C LYS A 79 -14.66 5.33 -4.39
N LEU A 80 -14.24 5.11 -3.15
CA LEU A 80 -13.53 3.90 -2.70
C LEU A 80 -14.24 3.29 -1.49
N GLY A 81 -14.24 1.97 -1.41
CA GLY A 81 -14.66 1.27 -0.20
C GLY A 81 -13.72 1.55 0.97
N ALA A 82 -14.27 1.74 2.18
CA ALA A 82 -13.51 1.99 3.40
C ALA A 82 -12.51 0.86 3.76
N SER A 83 -12.70 -0.33 3.22
CA SER A 83 -11.81 -1.48 3.42
C SER A 83 -10.61 -1.52 2.48
N ALA A 84 -10.32 -0.44 1.76
CA ALA A 84 -9.18 -0.38 0.85
C ALA A 84 -7.87 -0.77 1.57
N PRO A 85 -7.16 -1.82 1.13
CA PRO A 85 -5.96 -2.28 1.81
C PRO A 85 -4.79 -1.33 1.59
N ILE A 86 -4.08 -1.00 2.67
CA ILE A 86 -2.77 -0.36 2.61
C ILE A 86 -1.73 -1.38 3.09
N ASN A 87 -0.78 -1.69 2.23
CA ASN A 87 0.28 -2.64 2.50
C ASN A 87 1.61 -1.90 2.68
N ILE A 88 2.47 -2.42 3.55
CA ILE A 88 3.87 -1.99 3.54
C ILE A 88 4.58 -2.77 2.45
N LEU A 89 5.42 -2.07 1.66
CA LEU A 89 6.20 -2.71 0.60
C LEU A 89 6.87 -3.97 1.11
N THR A 90 6.67 -5.06 0.39
CA THR A 90 7.43 -6.30 0.58
C THR A 90 8.17 -6.61 -0.71
N PRO A 91 9.52 -6.61 -0.69
CA PRO A 91 10.30 -6.92 -1.88
C PRO A 91 10.10 -8.40 -2.26
N MET A 92 9.53 -8.64 -3.42
CA MET A 92 9.28 -10.00 -3.91
C MET A 92 10.40 -10.47 -4.82
N PRO A 93 10.86 -11.72 -4.74
CA PRO A 93 11.83 -12.28 -5.67
C PRO A 93 11.43 -12.05 -7.12
N GLY A 94 12.39 -11.61 -7.95
CA GLY A 94 12.16 -11.30 -9.34
C GLY A 94 11.62 -9.90 -9.64
N THR A 95 11.54 -9.05 -8.62
CA THR A 95 11.23 -7.62 -8.82
C THR A 95 12.48 -6.75 -8.72
N PRO A 96 12.53 -5.60 -9.43
CA PRO A 96 13.69 -4.68 -9.36
C PRO A 96 14.03 -4.23 -7.93
N VAL A 97 13.03 -4.06 -7.06
CA VAL A 97 13.26 -3.69 -5.65
C VAL A 97 13.91 -4.83 -4.86
N TRP A 98 13.57 -6.08 -5.17
CA TRP A 98 14.25 -7.25 -4.60
C TRP A 98 15.70 -7.31 -5.04
N ASP A 99 15.98 -7.19 -6.34
CA ASP A 99 17.32 -7.26 -6.88
C ASP A 99 18.20 -6.15 -6.32
N THR A 100 17.66 -4.94 -6.16
CA THR A 100 18.34 -3.82 -5.50
C THR A 100 18.66 -4.14 -4.03
N ALA A 101 17.71 -4.69 -3.28
CA ALA A 101 17.91 -5.03 -1.87
C ALA A 101 18.94 -6.16 -1.68
N VAL A 102 19.01 -7.11 -2.61
CA VAL A 102 20.06 -8.14 -2.61
C VAL A 102 21.43 -7.52 -2.93
N ALA A 103 21.50 -6.67 -3.95
CA ALA A 103 22.73 -6.01 -4.36
C ALA A 103 23.29 -5.06 -3.29
N SER A 104 22.43 -4.37 -2.52
CA SER A 104 22.85 -3.51 -1.41
C SER A 104 23.20 -4.26 -0.12
N GLY A 105 22.89 -5.56 -0.05
CA GLY A 105 23.11 -6.38 1.14
C GLY A 105 22.00 -6.29 2.18
N ASP A 106 20.92 -5.57 1.94
CA ASP A 106 19.74 -5.52 2.82
C ASP A 106 19.06 -6.90 2.89
N ILE A 107 19.22 -7.69 1.84
CA ILE A 107 18.80 -9.10 1.77
C ILE A 107 20.02 -9.96 1.49
N ASN A 108 20.35 -10.83 2.44
CA ASN A 108 21.41 -11.83 2.27
C ASN A 108 20.80 -13.20 1.95
N LEU A 109 20.93 -13.65 0.70
CA LEU A 109 20.34 -14.91 0.23
C LEU A 109 20.93 -16.16 0.89
N ALA A 110 22.18 -16.11 1.37
CA ALA A 110 22.84 -17.26 1.96
C ALA A 110 22.19 -17.75 3.28
N ASN A 111 21.51 -16.83 3.99
CA ASN A 111 20.85 -17.12 5.25
C ASN A 111 19.44 -16.49 5.34
N PHE A 112 18.79 -16.31 4.19
CA PHE A 112 17.50 -15.64 4.12
C PHE A 112 16.38 -16.50 4.71
N ASP A 113 15.70 -15.98 5.73
CA ASP A 113 14.47 -16.59 6.23
C ASP A 113 13.26 -16.13 5.40
N TRP A 114 12.72 -17.04 4.60
CA TRP A 114 11.58 -16.79 3.69
C TRP A 114 10.30 -16.38 4.42
N LYS A 115 10.19 -16.63 5.73
CA LYS A 115 9.07 -16.15 6.55
C LYS A 115 9.03 -14.63 6.64
N ARG A 116 10.16 -13.96 6.42
CA ARG A 116 10.28 -12.50 6.39
C ARG A 116 9.50 -11.86 5.23
N LEU A 117 9.22 -12.62 4.19
CA LEU A 117 8.30 -12.23 3.13
C LEU A 117 6.83 -12.37 3.55
N GLY A 118 6.57 -12.52 4.83
CA GLY A 118 5.23 -12.57 5.46
C GLY A 118 4.37 -11.40 5.02
N ILE A 119 3.79 -11.61 3.86
CA ILE A 119 3.28 -10.60 2.96
C ILE A 119 1.97 -10.05 3.39
N PHE A 120 1.34 -10.79 4.19
CA PHE A 120 -0.04 -10.54 4.27
C PHE A 120 -0.23 -9.57 5.33
N ALA A 121 -0.11 -8.44 4.86
CA ALA A 121 -1.33 -8.00 4.82
C ALA A 121 -1.40 -6.54 5.13
N SER A 122 -2.23 -5.88 4.50
CA SER A 122 -2.93 -4.81 5.14
C SER A 122 -3.48 -5.37 6.46
N TYR A 123 -3.31 -4.66 7.52
CA TYR A 123 -3.93 -4.89 8.81
C TYR A 123 -5.40 -5.36 8.69
N ARG A 124 -6.16 -4.84 7.73
CA ARG A 124 -7.58 -5.11 7.49
C ARG A 124 -7.89 -6.49 6.91
N ASN A 125 -6.94 -7.11 6.23
CA ASN A 125 -7.12 -8.44 5.62
C ASN A 125 -6.44 -9.54 6.44
N SER A 126 -5.83 -9.21 7.58
CA SER A 126 -5.22 -10.18 8.46
C SER A 126 -6.25 -10.75 9.45
N LYS A 127 -5.94 -11.93 10.00
CA LYS A 127 -6.72 -12.53 11.09
C LYS A 127 -6.53 -11.80 12.44
N VAL A 128 -5.67 -10.78 12.48
CA VAL A 128 -5.43 -9.96 13.66
C VAL A 128 -6.56 -8.95 13.84
N LYS A 129 -6.94 -8.70 15.07
CA LYS A 129 -8.12 -7.90 15.42
C LYS A 129 -7.80 -6.43 15.66
N THR A 130 -6.53 -6.12 15.97
CA THR A 130 -6.12 -4.76 16.29
C THR A 130 -4.86 -4.37 15.52
N PHE A 131 -4.65 -3.07 15.33
CA PHE A 131 -3.46 -2.55 14.69
C PHE A 131 -2.19 -2.92 15.46
N GLU A 132 -2.24 -2.93 16.80
CA GLU A 132 -1.13 -3.35 17.65
C GLU A 132 -0.77 -4.83 17.46
N GLU A 133 -1.77 -5.71 17.39
CA GLU A 133 -1.54 -7.12 17.09
C GLU A 133 -0.87 -7.32 15.73
N TRP A 134 -1.23 -6.50 14.74
CA TRP A 134 -0.62 -6.54 13.42
C TRP A 134 0.85 -6.08 13.44
N ILE A 135 1.17 -4.98 14.14
CA ILE A 135 2.56 -4.55 14.36
C ILE A 135 3.35 -5.67 15.04
N ASN A 136 2.82 -6.26 16.09
CA ASN A 136 3.45 -7.35 16.80
C ASN A 136 3.66 -8.60 15.93
N PHE A 137 2.71 -8.90 15.03
CA PHE A 137 2.85 -9.95 14.03
C PHE A 137 4.00 -9.66 13.07
N ARG A 138 4.10 -8.45 12.53
CA ARG A 138 5.19 -8.04 11.64
C ARG A 138 6.55 -8.12 12.33
N ASN A 139 6.64 -7.64 13.56
CA ASN A 139 7.88 -7.67 14.35
C ASN A 139 8.32 -9.11 14.65
N ARG A 140 7.40 -9.99 15.06
CA ARG A 140 7.71 -11.41 15.30
C ARG A 140 8.21 -12.16 14.07
N ASN A 141 7.71 -11.79 12.88
CA ASN A 141 8.17 -12.39 11.64
C ASN A 141 9.37 -11.66 11.03
N ASN A 142 9.90 -10.64 11.73
CA ASN A 142 11.04 -9.84 11.26
C ASN A 142 10.83 -9.42 9.78
N SER A 143 9.61 -8.93 9.46
CA SER A 143 9.23 -8.53 8.10
C SER A 143 10.18 -7.49 7.53
N ILE A 144 10.53 -7.63 6.26
CA ILE A 144 11.50 -6.75 5.62
C ILE A 144 10.91 -5.33 5.51
N TYR A 145 11.74 -4.36 5.84
CA TYR A 145 11.47 -2.95 5.62
C TYR A 145 12.71 -2.29 5.01
N LEU A 146 12.57 -1.62 3.86
CA LEU A 146 13.69 -1.12 3.06
C LEU A 146 13.87 0.40 3.13
N ASN A 147 12.99 1.11 3.83
CA ASN A 147 12.99 2.58 3.88
C ASN A 147 13.48 3.17 5.22
N GLU A 148 14.22 2.39 6.01
CA GLU A 148 14.63 2.76 7.37
C GLU A 148 15.42 4.07 7.44
N LYS A 149 16.19 4.40 6.39
CA LYS A 149 17.03 5.61 6.34
C LYS A 149 16.24 6.89 6.11
N THR A 150 15.15 6.85 5.35
CA THR A 150 14.34 8.02 5.01
C THR A 150 13.15 8.17 5.96
N LEU A 151 12.46 7.08 6.23
CA LEU A 151 11.33 7.03 7.15
C LEU A 151 11.48 5.77 8.02
N PRO A 152 11.89 5.89 9.28
CA PRO A 152 12.02 4.74 10.18
C PRO A 152 10.71 3.97 10.32
N GLN A 153 10.78 2.64 10.33
CA GLN A 153 9.60 1.76 10.40
C GLN A 153 8.67 2.11 11.56
N GLN A 154 9.24 2.44 12.71
CA GLN A 154 8.48 2.87 13.89
C GLN A 154 7.64 4.13 13.59
N ARG A 155 8.22 5.08 12.85
CA ARG A 155 7.52 6.31 12.47
C ARG A 155 6.41 6.02 11.47
N LEU A 156 6.66 5.16 10.47
CA LEU A 156 5.63 4.69 9.55
C LEU A 156 4.44 4.09 10.30
N TYR A 157 4.68 3.23 11.30
CA TYR A 157 3.61 2.64 12.10
C TYR A 157 2.80 3.69 12.87
N GLN A 158 3.43 4.75 13.38
CA GLN A 158 2.71 5.84 14.03
C GLN A 158 1.78 6.56 13.06
N ILE A 159 2.27 6.89 11.86
CA ILE A 159 1.47 7.53 10.81
C ILE A 159 0.29 6.63 10.43
N MET A 160 0.53 5.35 10.18
CA MET A 160 -0.53 4.40 9.87
C MET A 160 -1.60 4.37 10.97
N ALA A 161 -1.19 4.33 12.25
CA ALA A 161 -2.11 4.34 13.38
C ALA A 161 -2.93 5.64 13.50
N GLU A 162 -2.35 6.78 13.13
CA GLU A 162 -3.07 8.06 13.08
C GLU A 162 -4.25 7.99 12.10
N TYR A 163 -4.02 7.44 10.91
CA TYR A 163 -5.02 7.38 9.85
C TYR A 163 -6.03 6.24 9.99
N GLU A 164 -5.63 5.10 10.56
CA GLU A 164 -6.55 3.97 10.79
C GLU A 164 -7.78 4.35 11.63
N LYS A 165 -7.66 5.35 12.51
CA LYS A 165 -8.78 5.88 13.31
C LYS A 165 -9.90 6.50 12.47
N PHE A 166 -9.58 6.99 11.27
CA PHE A 166 -10.53 7.63 10.37
C PHE A 166 -11.16 6.68 9.36
N LEU A 167 -10.65 5.45 9.30
CA LEU A 167 -11.09 4.43 8.35
C LEU A 167 -11.95 3.35 9.02
N GLN A 168 -12.15 3.43 10.32
CA GLN A 168 -13.06 2.59 11.11
C GLN A 168 -14.46 3.15 11.03
#